data_385cbb820af1d9cc5adbfc08f046161a
#
_entry.id   385cbb820af1d9cc5adbfc08f046161a
#
_cell.length_a   1.000
_cell.length_b   1.000
_cell.length_c   1.000
_cell.angle_alpha   90.00
_cell.angle_beta   90.00
_cell.angle_gamma   90.00
#
_symmetry.space_group_name_H-M   'P 1'
#
loop_
_entity.id
_entity.type
_entity.pdbx_description
1 polymer ?
#
loop_
_entity_poly.entity_id
_entity_poly.type
_entity_poly.pdbx_seq_one_letter_code
_entity_poly.pdbx_strand_id
1 'polypeptide(L)'
;KNLWSIGVVALVLCYSFYFSWLTVGVHQGLGSSAYDFGLYDQGIWLLSRGNSPFVTLMGRNLFGDHSSFILLFVVPIYWISSSTSVLFVIQSLALGLGAVPLYAYSRKALNSDAMGFVLAAAYLAHPAVGLTNIENFHPDSFLGLLIGMVLWSALERKWNWYWISVVL
;
A
#
# COMPACT_ATOMS: atom_id res chain seq x y z
N LYS A 1 -26.54 9.08 -3.18
CA LYS A 1 -25.24 8.90 -3.88
C LYS A 1 -24.04 8.91 -2.91
N ASN A 2 -24.08 9.71 -1.86
CA ASN A 2 -22.95 9.84 -0.92
C ASN A 2 -22.80 8.66 0.06
N LEU A 3 -23.89 7.93 0.38
CA LEU A 3 -23.87 6.88 1.40
C LEU A 3 -22.89 5.74 1.06
N TRP A 4 -22.94 5.24 -0.17
CA TRP A 4 -22.05 4.16 -0.61
C TRP A 4 -20.57 4.59 -0.67
N SER A 5 -20.31 5.83 -1.11
CA SER A 5 -18.96 6.38 -1.09
C SER A 5 -18.43 6.52 0.35
N ILE A 6 -19.28 6.96 1.28
CA ILE A 6 -18.93 7.01 2.71
C ILE A 6 -18.68 5.57 3.24
N GLY A 7 -19.51 4.60 2.81
CA GLY A 7 -19.30 3.20 3.14
C GLY A 7 -17.96 2.66 2.69
N VAL A 8 -17.50 2.97 1.48
CA VAL A 8 -16.17 2.58 0.99
C VAL A 8 -15.06 3.21 1.82
N VAL A 9 -15.18 4.51 2.13
CA VAL A 9 -14.20 5.18 3.01
C VAL A 9 -14.15 4.49 4.38
N ALA A 10 -15.30 4.19 4.97
CA ALA A 10 -15.37 3.49 6.24
C ALA A 10 -14.72 2.09 6.16
N LEU A 11 -14.99 1.32 5.08
CA LEU A 11 -14.35 0.02 4.85
C LEU A 11 -12.83 0.12 4.77
N VAL A 12 -12.32 1.09 3.98
CA VAL A 12 -10.87 1.33 3.84
C VAL A 12 -10.26 1.67 5.19
N LEU A 13 -10.88 2.56 5.95
CA LEU A 13 -10.38 2.96 7.27
C LEU A 13 -10.42 1.80 8.27
N CYS A 14 -11.52 1.03 8.32
CA CYS A 14 -11.63 -0.15 9.18
C CYS A 14 -10.59 -1.21 8.83
N TYR A 15 -10.42 -1.51 7.53
CA TYR A 15 -9.41 -2.44 7.04
C TYR A 15 -8.00 -1.99 7.45
N SER A 16 -7.66 -0.74 7.12
CA SER A 16 -6.33 -0.20 7.39
C SER A 16 -6.03 -0.15 8.89
N PHE A 17 -6.99 0.25 9.72
CA PHE A 17 -6.84 0.26 11.17
C PHE A 17 -6.64 -1.15 11.73
N TYR A 18 -7.51 -2.10 11.35
CA TYR A 18 -7.45 -3.48 11.83
C TYR A 18 -6.11 -4.14 11.49
N PHE A 19 -5.71 -4.06 10.22
CA PHE A 19 -4.47 -4.69 9.78
C PHE A 19 -3.23 -3.95 10.31
N SER A 20 -3.24 -2.63 10.42
CA SER A 20 -2.14 -1.88 11.07
C SER A 20 -1.97 -2.31 12.52
N TRP A 21 -3.07 -2.41 13.27
CA TRP A 21 -3.04 -2.88 14.65
C TRP A 21 -2.50 -4.30 14.75
N LEU A 22 -2.97 -5.20 13.90
CA LEU A 22 -2.55 -6.60 13.88
C LEU A 22 -1.06 -6.73 13.55
N THR A 23 -0.62 -6.13 12.44
CA THR A 23 0.74 -6.29 11.92
C THR A 23 1.78 -5.60 12.81
N VAL A 24 1.46 -4.44 13.36
CA VAL A 24 2.30 -3.77 14.38
C VAL A 24 2.39 -4.64 15.63
N GLY A 25 1.29 -5.25 16.08
CA GLY A 25 1.31 -6.17 17.21
C GLY A 25 2.17 -7.41 16.95
N VAL A 26 2.07 -8.01 15.77
CA VAL A 26 2.94 -9.14 15.33
C VAL A 26 4.41 -8.72 15.33
N HIS A 27 4.71 -7.54 14.77
CA HIS A 27 6.08 -7.01 14.76
C HIS A 27 6.64 -6.78 16.17
N GLN A 28 5.87 -6.17 17.05
CA GLN A 28 6.27 -5.95 18.45
C GLN A 28 6.46 -7.26 19.22
N GLY A 29 5.72 -8.31 18.84
CA GLY A 29 5.88 -9.67 19.33
C GLY A 29 7.01 -10.46 18.66
N LEU A 30 7.91 -9.82 17.88
CA LEU A 30 9.00 -10.44 17.13
C LEU A 30 8.53 -11.45 16.07
N GLY A 31 7.30 -11.33 15.58
CA GLY A 31 6.72 -12.23 14.58
C GLY A 31 7.02 -11.82 13.12
N SER A 32 7.70 -10.70 12.87
CA SER A 32 8.11 -10.28 11.52
C SER A 32 9.49 -10.83 11.14
N SER A 33 9.74 -11.08 9.85
CA SER A 33 11.06 -11.47 9.35
C SER A 33 12.05 -10.31 9.50
N ALA A 34 13.15 -10.58 10.20
CA ALA A 34 14.21 -9.59 10.39
C ALA A 34 14.90 -9.23 9.07
N TYR A 35 15.01 -10.17 8.13
CA TYR A 35 15.70 -9.95 6.86
C TYR A 35 14.87 -9.07 5.94
N ASP A 36 13.71 -9.52 5.48
CA ASP A 36 12.89 -8.81 4.48
C ASP A 36 12.46 -7.42 4.99
N PHE A 37 11.93 -7.37 6.20
CA PHE A 37 11.54 -6.09 6.81
C PHE A 37 12.74 -5.15 6.99
N GLY A 38 13.86 -5.67 7.51
CA GLY A 38 15.07 -4.90 7.80
C GLY A 38 15.71 -4.29 6.55
N LEU A 39 15.57 -4.92 5.37
CA LEU A 39 16.06 -4.36 4.11
C LEU A 39 15.44 -3.01 3.82
N TYR A 40 14.11 -2.97 3.83
CA TYR A 40 13.36 -1.77 3.49
C TYR A 40 13.46 -0.71 4.58
N ASP A 41 13.36 -1.08 5.84
CA ASP A 41 13.49 -0.16 6.97
C ASP A 41 14.83 0.55 6.98
N GLN A 42 15.94 -0.20 6.90
CA GLN A 42 17.29 0.36 6.86
C GLN A 42 17.48 1.26 5.63
N GLY A 43 17.04 0.81 4.45
CA GLY A 43 17.22 1.56 3.21
C GLY A 43 16.46 2.89 3.23
N ILE A 44 15.21 2.90 3.67
CA ILE A 44 14.38 4.10 3.79
C ILE A 44 14.93 5.03 4.86
N TRP A 45 15.38 4.49 6.00
CA TRP A 45 16.00 5.27 7.07
C TRP A 45 17.25 6.00 6.57
N LEU A 46 18.16 5.31 5.85
CA LEU A 46 19.36 5.92 5.28
C LEU A 46 19.00 7.04 4.29
N LEU A 47 18.04 6.79 3.39
CA LEU A 47 17.54 7.81 2.46
C LEU A 47 16.97 9.02 3.18
N SER A 48 16.24 8.81 4.27
CA SER A 48 15.66 9.90 5.06
C SER A 48 16.71 10.80 5.72
N ARG A 49 17.93 10.29 5.88
CA ARG A 49 19.10 11.02 6.42
C ARG A 49 20.03 11.56 5.33
N GLY A 50 19.64 11.47 4.06
CA GLY A 50 20.45 11.90 2.92
C GLY A 50 21.64 11.00 2.63
N ASN A 51 21.66 9.77 3.14
CA ASN A 51 22.72 8.80 2.91
C ASN A 51 22.38 7.87 1.74
N SER A 52 23.41 7.27 1.14
CA SER A 52 23.23 6.19 0.18
C SER A 52 22.52 5.00 0.88
N PRO A 53 21.47 4.41 0.26
CA PRO A 53 20.73 3.32 0.85
C PRO A 53 21.48 1.98 0.71
N PHE A 54 22.70 1.92 1.24
CA PHE A 54 23.49 0.69 1.30
C PHE A 54 23.00 -0.16 2.48
N VAL A 55 22.33 -1.25 2.15
CA VAL A 55 21.73 -2.15 3.14
C VAL A 55 22.75 -3.20 3.56
N THR A 56 23.12 -3.19 4.83
CA THR A 56 24.15 -4.08 5.38
C THR A 56 23.77 -5.55 5.32
N LEU A 57 22.48 -5.88 5.48
CA LEU A 57 21.98 -7.24 5.38
C LEU A 57 22.18 -7.86 3.99
N MET A 58 22.12 -7.04 2.94
CA MET A 58 22.34 -7.47 1.55
C MET A 58 23.77 -7.27 1.06
N GLY A 59 24.54 -6.40 1.71
CA GLY A 59 25.86 -5.97 1.24
C GLY A 59 25.82 -5.16 -0.07
N ARG A 60 24.68 -4.51 -0.40
CA ARG A 60 24.48 -3.72 -1.63
C ARG A 60 23.47 -2.59 -1.44
N ASN A 61 23.37 -1.74 -2.47
CA ASN A 61 22.36 -0.68 -2.51
C ASN A 61 20.95 -1.28 -2.62
N LEU A 62 19.98 -0.71 -1.90
CA LEU A 62 18.58 -1.12 -1.92
C LEU A 62 18.01 -1.23 -3.33
N PHE A 63 18.23 -0.22 -4.17
CA PHE A 63 17.76 -0.20 -5.56
C PHE A 63 18.56 -1.08 -6.52
N GLY A 64 19.67 -1.65 -6.07
CA GLY A 64 20.43 -2.64 -6.81
C GLY A 64 19.87 -4.06 -6.72
N ASP A 65 18.91 -4.27 -5.82
CA ASP A 65 18.18 -5.52 -5.65
C ASP A 65 16.77 -5.43 -6.26
N HIS A 66 16.02 -4.44 -5.81
CA HIS A 66 14.65 -4.18 -6.28
C HIS A 66 14.52 -2.72 -6.72
N SER A 67 14.07 -2.48 -7.96
CA SER A 67 13.82 -1.13 -8.49
C SER A 67 12.54 -0.51 -7.89
N SER A 68 12.37 -0.62 -6.58
CA SER A 68 11.16 -0.20 -5.85
C SER A 68 11.21 1.31 -5.57
N PHE A 69 11.21 2.15 -6.63
CA PHE A 69 11.29 3.60 -6.49
C PHE A 69 10.10 4.22 -5.76
N ILE A 70 8.98 3.50 -5.63
CA ILE A 70 7.85 3.89 -4.80
C ILE A 70 8.26 4.19 -3.35
N LEU A 71 9.32 3.57 -2.85
CA LEU A 71 9.85 3.80 -1.51
C LEU A 71 10.35 5.25 -1.29
N LEU A 72 10.69 5.98 -2.35
CA LEU A 72 11.06 7.39 -2.25
C LEU A 72 9.91 8.25 -1.70
N PHE A 73 8.65 7.84 -1.93
CA PHE A 73 7.47 8.51 -1.36
C PHE A 73 7.24 8.19 0.11
N VAL A 74 7.88 7.14 0.63
CA VAL A 74 7.86 6.79 2.05
C VAL A 74 8.91 7.58 2.84
N VAL A 75 10.01 7.98 2.19
CA VAL A 75 11.12 8.73 2.83
C VAL A 75 10.65 9.95 3.62
N PRO A 76 9.78 10.84 3.11
CA PRO A 76 9.33 12.00 3.87
C PRO A 76 8.59 11.66 5.17
N ILE A 77 7.96 10.49 5.22
CA ILE A 77 7.24 10.03 6.42
C ILE A 77 8.24 9.68 7.52
N TYR A 78 9.43 9.18 7.16
CA TYR A 78 10.52 8.90 8.10
C TYR A 78 11.17 10.17 8.69
N TRP A 79 10.93 11.33 8.12
CA TRP A 79 11.31 12.60 8.75
C TRP A 79 10.42 12.95 9.95
N ILE A 80 9.15 12.48 9.92
CA ILE A 80 8.17 12.71 10.98
C ILE A 80 8.29 11.62 12.04
N SER A 81 8.38 10.35 11.62
CA SER A 81 8.51 9.20 12.50
C SER A 81 9.35 8.12 11.84
N SER A 82 10.48 7.79 12.44
CA SER A 82 11.35 6.68 12.02
C SER A 82 11.05 5.39 12.79
N SER A 83 9.84 5.24 13.32
CA SER A 83 9.39 3.99 13.93
C SER A 83 9.18 2.93 12.84
N THR A 84 9.69 1.73 13.06
CA THR A 84 9.50 0.56 12.19
C THR A 84 8.02 0.26 11.92
N SER A 85 7.15 0.54 12.88
CA SER A 85 5.69 0.38 12.76
C SER A 85 5.07 1.18 11.60
N VAL A 86 5.72 2.27 11.17
CA VAL A 86 5.23 3.14 10.08
C VAL A 86 5.05 2.36 8.78
N LEU A 87 5.96 1.43 8.46
CA LEU A 87 5.88 0.66 7.22
C LEU A 87 4.65 -0.24 7.19
N PHE A 88 4.28 -0.87 8.30
CA PHE A 88 3.08 -1.69 8.40
C PHE A 88 1.80 -0.88 8.25
N VAL A 89 1.79 0.34 8.79
CA VAL A 89 0.65 1.26 8.63
C VAL A 89 0.51 1.68 7.17
N ILE A 90 1.62 2.04 6.52
CA ILE A 90 1.63 2.44 5.09
C ILE A 90 1.18 1.28 4.22
N GLN A 91 1.67 0.06 4.45
CA GLN A 91 1.25 -1.15 3.73
C GLN A 91 -0.25 -1.38 3.85
N SER A 92 -0.79 -1.34 5.07
CA SER A 92 -2.22 -1.53 5.32
C SER A 92 -3.08 -0.46 4.64
N LEU A 93 -2.60 0.80 4.62
CA LEU A 93 -3.25 1.89 3.90
C LEU A 93 -3.20 1.68 2.38
N ALA A 94 -2.06 1.29 1.82
CA ALA A 94 -1.90 1.06 0.39
C ALA A 94 -2.83 -0.05 -0.11
N LEU A 95 -2.87 -1.19 0.60
CA LEU A 95 -3.76 -2.30 0.30
C LEU A 95 -5.24 -1.88 0.46
N GLY A 96 -5.58 -1.16 1.53
CA GLY A 96 -6.92 -0.65 1.76
C GLY A 96 -7.39 0.28 0.64
N LEU A 97 -6.52 1.22 0.24
CA LEU A 97 -6.80 2.18 -0.83
C LEU A 97 -6.99 1.54 -2.21
N GLY A 98 -6.50 0.32 -2.44
CA GLY A 98 -6.76 -0.44 -3.66
C GLY A 98 -8.25 -0.66 -3.95
N ALA A 99 -9.11 -0.63 -2.92
CA ALA A 99 -10.56 -0.71 -3.07
C ALA A 99 -11.17 0.53 -3.77
N VAL A 100 -10.50 1.69 -3.71
CA VAL A 100 -11.05 2.96 -4.21
C VAL A 100 -11.16 2.99 -5.73
N PRO A 101 -10.11 2.71 -6.53
CA PRO A 101 -10.23 2.68 -7.99
C PRO A 101 -11.20 1.57 -8.46
N LEU A 102 -11.24 0.44 -7.77
CA LEU A 102 -12.19 -0.63 -8.08
C LEU A 102 -13.64 -0.16 -7.88
N TYR A 103 -13.94 0.49 -6.75
CA TYR A 103 -15.25 1.09 -6.53
C TYR A 103 -15.58 2.14 -7.59
N ALA A 104 -14.64 3.05 -7.86
CA ALA A 104 -14.86 4.16 -8.79
C ALA A 104 -15.20 3.68 -10.19
N TYR A 105 -14.57 2.59 -10.65
CA TYR A 105 -14.85 1.99 -11.95
C TYR A 105 -16.15 1.16 -11.92
N SER A 106 -16.27 0.23 -10.96
CA SER A 106 -17.36 -0.75 -10.94
C SER A 106 -18.74 -0.10 -10.81
N ARG A 107 -18.88 0.91 -9.95
CA ARG A 107 -20.15 1.62 -9.78
C ARG A 107 -20.63 2.26 -11.08
N LYS A 108 -19.70 2.71 -11.91
CA LYS A 108 -20.02 3.31 -13.21
C LYS A 108 -20.31 2.26 -14.27
N ALA A 109 -19.45 1.24 -14.36
CA ALA A 109 -19.58 0.17 -15.34
C ALA A 109 -20.88 -0.64 -15.13
N LEU A 110 -21.28 -0.85 -13.89
CA LEU A 110 -22.49 -1.59 -13.52
C LEU A 110 -23.72 -0.68 -13.28
N ASN A 111 -23.54 0.63 -13.43
CA ASN A 111 -24.58 1.64 -13.16
C ASN A 111 -25.24 1.43 -11.77
N SER A 112 -24.44 1.04 -10.75
CA SER A 112 -24.90 0.71 -9.41
C SER A 112 -23.84 1.01 -8.37
N ASP A 113 -24.10 2.01 -7.52
CA ASP A 113 -23.22 2.34 -6.39
C ASP A 113 -23.13 1.15 -5.38
N ALA A 114 -24.22 0.42 -5.21
CA ALA A 114 -24.25 -0.76 -4.32
C ALA A 114 -23.34 -1.88 -4.83
N MET A 115 -23.40 -2.19 -6.14
CA MET A 115 -22.51 -3.21 -6.73
C MET A 115 -21.05 -2.79 -6.69
N GLY A 116 -20.77 -1.51 -6.91
CA GLY A 116 -19.43 -0.96 -6.71
C GLY A 116 -18.91 -1.19 -5.29
N PHE A 117 -19.75 -0.93 -4.29
CA PHE A 117 -19.44 -1.18 -2.87
C PHE A 117 -19.18 -2.66 -2.60
N VAL A 118 -20.04 -3.56 -3.11
CA VAL A 118 -19.86 -5.01 -2.94
C VAL A 118 -18.53 -5.49 -3.51
N LEU A 119 -18.14 -5.01 -4.70
CA LEU A 119 -16.84 -5.37 -5.30
C LEU A 119 -15.65 -4.82 -4.53
N ALA A 120 -15.74 -3.59 -4.02
CA ALA A 120 -14.71 -3.03 -3.14
C ALA A 120 -14.59 -3.82 -1.83
N ALA A 121 -15.71 -4.23 -1.24
CA ALA A 121 -15.73 -5.06 -0.04
C ALA A 121 -15.16 -6.46 -0.33
N ALA A 122 -15.52 -7.07 -1.45
CA ALA A 122 -14.99 -8.37 -1.87
C ALA A 122 -13.47 -8.34 -2.08
N TYR A 123 -12.92 -7.25 -2.64
CA TYR A 123 -11.47 -7.05 -2.75
C TYR A 123 -10.81 -7.03 -1.37
N LEU A 124 -11.32 -6.23 -0.43
CA LEU A 124 -10.75 -6.13 0.91
C LEU A 124 -10.91 -7.44 1.73
N ALA A 125 -11.97 -8.21 1.46
CA ALA A 125 -12.19 -9.52 2.08
C ALA A 125 -11.41 -10.65 1.38
N HIS A 126 -10.74 -10.38 0.26
CA HIS A 126 -10.02 -11.43 -0.48
C HIS A 126 -8.82 -11.92 0.33
N PRO A 127 -8.67 -13.25 0.52
CA PRO A 127 -7.60 -13.80 1.34
C PRO A 127 -6.20 -13.34 0.93
N ALA A 128 -5.91 -13.22 -0.37
CA ALA A 128 -4.60 -12.76 -0.83
C ALA A 128 -4.27 -11.35 -0.33
N VAL A 129 -5.24 -10.42 -0.30
CA VAL A 129 -5.02 -9.04 0.19
C VAL A 129 -4.72 -9.05 1.69
N GLY A 130 -5.44 -9.86 2.46
CA GLY A 130 -5.20 -10.03 3.89
C GLY A 130 -3.84 -10.70 4.18
N LEU A 131 -3.50 -11.77 3.46
CA LEU A 131 -2.24 -12.49 3.64
C LEU A 131 -1.03 -11.63 3.28
N THR A 132 -1.09 -10.89 2.16
CA THR A 132 -0.04 -9.92 1.80
C THR A 132 0.15 -8.87 2.89
N ASN A 133 -0.92 -8.49 3.60
CA ASN A 133 -0.82 -7.51 4.68
C ASN A 133 -0.16 -8.09 5.95
N ILE A 134 -0.46 -9.36 6.28
CA ILE A 134 0.08 -10.03 7.49
C ILE A 134 1.54 -10.43 7.30
N GLU A 135 1.97 -10.64 6.08
CA GLU A 135 3.37 -10.89 5.75
C GLU A 135 4.24 -9.67 6.13
N ASN A 136 5.51 -9.72 5.88
CA ASN A 136 6.39 -8.57 6.14
C ASN A 136 6.06 -7.39 5.21
N PHE A 137 6.57 -6.21 5.55
CA PHE A 137 6.45 -5.08 4.64
C PHE A 137 7.16 -5.37 3.31
N HIS A 138 6.40 -5.20 2.23
CA HIS A 138 6.91 -5.28 0.86
C HIS A 138 6.37 -4.14 -0.01
N PRO A 139 7.22 -3.54 -0.88
CA PRO A 139 6.78 -2.52 -1.84
C PRO A 139 5.65 -3.00 -2.76
N ASP A 140 5.56 -4.30 -3.02
CA ASP A 140 4.50 -4.92 -3.84
C ASP A 140 3.10 -4.69 -3.28
N SER A 141 2.98 -4.36 -2.00
CA SER A 141 1.70 -3.97 -1.39
C SER A 141 1.03 -2.75 -2.04
N PHE A 142 1.81 -1.89 -2.71
CA PHE A 142 1.29 -0.76 -3.47
C PHE A 142 0.68 -1.17 -4.82
N LEU A 143 1.01 -2.36 -5.36
CA LEU A 143 0.56 -2.79 -6.68
C LEU A 143 -0.97 -2.83 -6.79
N GLY A 144 -1.67 -3.25 -5.75
CA GLY A 144 -3.14 -3.27 -5.75
C GLY A 144 -3.74 -1.90 -6.04
N LEU A 145 -3.21 -0.86 -5.39
CA LEU A 145 -3.61 0.53 -5.61
C LEU A 145 -3.16 1.02 -7.00
N LEU A 146 -1.89 0.84 -7.34
CA LEU A 146 -1.30 1.39 -8.57
C LEU A 146 -1.90 0.76 -9.82
N ILE A 147 -2.02 -0.57 -9.88
CA ILE A 147 -2.66 -1.27 -11.00
C ILE A 147 -4.14 -0.88 -11.10
N GLY A 148 -4.83 -0.83 -9.96
CA GLY A 148 -6.21 -0.35 -9.91
C GLY A 148 -6.37 1.06 -10.48
N MET A 149 -5.46 1.97 -10.15
CA MET A 149 -5.43 3.34 -10.66
C MET A 149 -5.09 3.40 -12.14
N VAL A 150 -4.13 2.58 -12.61
CA VAL A 150 -3.79 2.47 -14.05
C VAL A 150 -5.01 2.03 -14.85
N LEU A 151 -5.67 0.95 -14.44
CA LEU A 151 -6.85 0.42 -15.13
C LEU A 151 -8.00 1.42 -15.10
N TRP A 152 -8.35 1.93 -13.92
CA TRP A 152 -9.42 2.93 -13.79
C TRP A 152 -9.16 4.18 -14.64
N SER A 153 -7.95 4.73 -14.58
CA SER A 153 -7.62 5.95 -15.30
C SER A 153 -7.55 5.75 -16.82
N ALA A 154 -7.06 4.60 -17.29
CA ALA A 154 -7.07 4.25 -18.71
C ALA A 154 -8.50 4.13 -19.24
N LEU A 155 -9.38 3.40 -18.54
CA LEU A 155 -10.77 3.19 -18.93
C LEU A 155 -11.59 4.49 -18.88
N GLU A 156 -11.27 5.39 -17.95
CA GLU A 156 -11.88 6.72 -17.81
C GLU A 156 -11.19 7.81 -18.66
N ARG A 157 -10.14 7.45 -19.43
CA ARG A 157 -9.33 8.36 -20.24
C ARG A 157 -8.70 9.51 -19.44
N LYS A 158 -8.34 9.26 -18.20
CA LYS A 158 -7.70 10.21 -17.29
C LYS A 158 -6.19 10.11 -17.36
N TRP A 159 -5.61 10.51 -18.49
CA TRP A 159 -4.22 10.27 -18.86
C TRP A 159 -3.20 10.79 -17.84
N ASN A 160 -3.47 11.89 -17.12
CA ASN A 160 -2.56 12.39 -16.08
C ASN A 160 -2.43 11.37 -14.94
N TRP A 161 -3.56 10.84 -14.45
CA TRP A 161 -3.54 9.80 -13.41
C TRP A 161 -2.94 8.50 -13.91
N TYR A 162 -3.19 8.15 -15.16
CA TYR A 162 -2.59 6.98 -15.79
C TYR A 162 -1.06 7.01 -15.73
N TRP A 163 -0.45 8.09 -16.26
CA TRP A 163 1.00 8.21 -16.29
C TRP A 163 1.63 8.31 -14.90
N ILE A 164 0.98 9.02 -13.96
CA ILE A 164 1.43 9.05 -12.57
C ILE A 164 1.48 7.63 -11.99
N SER A 165 0.42 6.84 -12.19
CA SER A 165 0.34 5.48 -11.60
C SER A 165 1.24 4.46 -12.29
N VAL A 166 1.60 4.67 -13.57
CA VAL A 166 2.54 3.80 -14.31
C VAL A 166 3.99 4.06 -13.90
N VAL A 167 4.33 5.32 -13.56
CA VAL A 167 5.70 5.70 -13.19
C VAL A 167 6.02 5.34 -11.74
N LEU A 168 5.00 5.29 -10.86
CA LEU A 168 5.15 4.93 -9.45
C LEU A 168 5.28 3.43 -9.26
#